data_fcf7339deefaf710d7c8b92f0ba623b6
#
_entry.id   fcf7339deefaf710d7c8b92f0ba623b6
#
_cell.length_a   1.000
_cell.length_b   1.000
_cell.length_c   1.000
_cell.angle_alpha   90.00
_cell.angle_beta   90.00
_cell.angle_gamma   90.00
#
_symmetry.space_group_name_H-M   'P 1'
#
loop_
_entity.id
_entity.type
_entity.pdbx_description
1 polymer ?
#
loop_
_entity_poly.entity_id
_entity_poly.type
_entity_poly.pdbx_seq_one_letter_code
_entity_poly.pdbx_strand_id
1 'polypeptide(L)'
;MKKTIYFPGRLYVKNMVEQTQLQSLVSSFKMLNSKRTNLKIETAECVIQEFDGRYAYLYSFEIILPHSQTFLMQSKFSDLHKLYLLDAIKPVHITSGKRWGHHLALAPNYGCFAYLPDGCYRVRLPKGKTHLFGYYFDNKIFRRENERKFEFIKTVIDAQRTRMNIPKFSEIIPIDSRTTMFIQNLCENINQKELQGEAFIFQGIVRLIELARDNYNEHYSRESYEHSIADRARQLVEDHVDQYGNAFSFNSIYEILGYKKTTVHRVHQCKFHGSLLDYKKELLLQKAMKLLERGESIKNCAYSCGYNSPENFHRFFKGRAGFSPSVYVKNLQERNDQR
;
A
#
# COMPACT_ATOMS: atom_id res chain seq x y z
N MET A 1 1.84 -30.03 7.44
CA MET A 1 2.77 -29.12 8.19
C MET A 1 2.26 -28.95 9.62
N LYS A 2 3.12 -28.59 10.58
CA LYS A 2 2.64 -28.31 11.95
C LYS A 2 1.96 -26.94 11.98
N LYS A 3 0.83 -26.84 12.71
CA LYS A 3 0.14 -25.56 12.93
C LYS A 3 1.08 -24.54 13.60
N THR A 4 1.23 -23.35 13.02
CA THR A 4 2.15 -22.32 13.51
C THR A 4 1.44 -21.09 14.03
N ILE A 5 0.30 -20.71 13.44
CA ILE A 5 -0.52 -19.59 13.94
C ILE A 5 -1.67 -20.12 14.79
N TYR A 6 -1.79 -19.53 15.97
CA TYR A 6 -2.89 -19.77 16.90
C TYR A 6 -3.72 -18.51 17.03
N PHE A 7 -4.93 -18.53 16.48
CA PHE A 7 -5.90 -17.47 16.67
C PHE A 7 -6.46 -17.47 18.09
N PRO A 8 -6.87 -16.32 18.62
CA PRO A 8 -7.04 -16.05 20.05
C PRO A 8 -8.24 -16.72 20.72
N GLY A 9 -8.54 -17.97 20.39
CA GLY A 9 -9.66 -18.68 20.99
C GLY A 9 -9.51 -19.06 22.47
N ARG A 10 -8.32 -19.36 22.95
CA ARG A 10 -8.14 -19.91 24.31
C ARG A 10 -7.34 -19.04 25.29
N LEU A 11 -6.71 -17.97 24.86
CA LEU A 11 -5.73 -17.28 25.71
C LEU A 11 -6.24 -16.03 26.44
N TYR A 12 -7.37 -15.43 26.04
CA TYR A 12 -7.79 -14.16 26.63
C TYR A 12 -9.29 -13.97 26.92
N VAL A 13 -10.14 -14.95 26.61
CA VAL A 13 -11.56 -14.84 26.98
C VAL A 13 -11.91 -15.97 27.91
N LYS A 14 -12.05 -15.68 29.19
CA LYS A 14 -12.51 -16.63 30.24
C LYS A 14 -13.88 -17.24 29.93
N ASN A 15 -14.62 -16.76 28.94
CA ASN A 15 -15.99 -17.12 28.62
C ASN A 15 -16.19 -17.51 27.15
N MET A 16 -15.23 -18.20 26.51
CA MET A 16 -15.45 -18.75 25.17
C MET A 16 -16.30 -20.01 25.25
N VAL A 17 -17.49 -19.96 24.70
CA VAL A 17 -18.33 -21.13 24.46
C VAL A 17 -18.07 -21.62 23.04
N GLU A 18 -17.44 -22.77 22.86
CA GLU A 18 -17.40 -23.50 21.59
C GLU A 18 -18.84 -23.98 21.33
N GLN A 19 -19.57 -23.27 20.48
CA GLN A 19 -20.93 -23.70 20.10
C GLN A 19 -20.88 -24.41 18.75
N THR A 20 -21.20 -25.70 18.77
CA THR A 20 -21.30 -26.56 17.57
C THR A 20 -22.49 -26.23 16.66
N GLN A 21 -23.40 -25.32 17.06
CA GLN A 21 -24.62 -24.97 16.32
C GLN A 21 -24.87 -23.47 16.30
N LEU A 22 -24.03 -22.72 15.59
CA LEU A 22 -24.33 -21.33 15.21
C LEU A 22 -24.59 -21.26 13.69
N GLN A 23 -25.85 -20.96 13.34
CA GLN A 23 -26.30 -20.83 11.96
C GLN A 23 -26.16 -19.41 11.40
N SER A 24 -25.58 -18.45 12.15
CA SER A 24 -25.68 -17.03 11.81
C SER A 24 -24.60 -16.51 10.87
N LEU A 25 -23.35 -16.93 11.01
CA LEU A 25 -22.28 -16.52 10.08
C LEU A 25 -22.09 -17.56 8.98
N VAL A 26 -22.58 -17.24 7.78
CA VAL A 26 -22.28 -18.01 6.58
C VAL A 26 -20.91 -17.58 6.06
N SER A 27 -19.99 -18.54 5.94
CA SER A 27 -18.66 -18.27 5.40
C SER A 27 -18.71 -17.83 3.94
N SER A 28 -17.86 -16.90 3.53
CA SER A 28 -17.77 -16.36 2.17
C SER A 28 -17.45 -17.43 1.12
N PHE A 29 -16.70 -18.46 1.52
CA PHE A 29 -16.50 -19.69 0.75
C PHE A 29 -16.25 -20.88 1.69
N LYS A 30 -16.46 -22.07 1.17
CA LYS A 30 -16.26 -23.32 1.90
C LYS A 30 -14.89 -23.91 1.56
N MET A 31 -14.05 -24.09 2.57
CA MET A 31 -12.84 -24.88 2.43
C MET A 31 -13.15 -26.34 2.68
N LEU A 32 -13.19 -27.15 1.61
CA LEU A 32 -13.48 -28.58 1.71
C LEU A 32 -12.39 -29.30 2.51
N ASN A 33 -12.80 -30.37 3.20
CA ASN A 33 -11.94 -31.19 4.05
C ASN A 33 -11.17 -30.42 5.13
N SER A 34 -11.56 -29.20 5.43
CA SER A 34 -10.98 -28.39 6.50
C SER A 34 -11.62 -28.70 7.86
N LYS A 35 -10.85 -28.49 8.92
CA LYS A 35 -11.40 -28.39 10.27
C LYS A 35 -12.09 -27.04 10.40
N ARG A 36 -13.41 -27.05 10.60
CA ARG A 36 -14.20 -25.84 10.83
C ARG A 36 -14.46 -25.67 12.32
N THR A 37 -14.19 -24.47 12.83
CA THR A 37 -14.46 -24.04 14.19
C THR A 37 -15.30 -22.79 14.18
N ASN A 38 -16.49 -22.84 14.78
CA ASN A 38 -17.37 -21.69 14.97
C ASN A 38 -17.20 -21.20 16.40
N LEU A 39 -16.91 -19.91 16.56
CA LEU A 39 -16.70 -19.31 17.88
C LEU A 39 -17.66 -18.13 18.05
N LYS A 40 -18.24 -18.05 19.23
CA LYS A 40 -18.96 -16.85 19.67
C LYS A 40 -18.18 -16.22 20.82
N ILE A 41 -17.81 -14.99 20.65
CA ILE A 41 -17.05 -14.21 21.63
C ILE A 41 -17.92 -13.01 22.00
N GLU A 42 -18.67 -13.10 23.09
CA GLU A 42 -19.66 -12.08 23.47
C GLU A 42 -20.67 -11.81 22.34
N THR A 43 -20.52 -10.66 21.68
CA THR A 43 -21.36 -10.24 20.54
C THR A 43 -20.68 -10.46 19.18
N ALA A 44 -19.48 -11.02 19.17
CA ALA A 44 -18.73 -11.32 17.96
C ALA A 44 -18.96 -12.77 17.51
N GLU A 45 -19.10 -12.95 16.21
CA GLU A 45 -19.21 -14.27 15.58
C GLU A 45 -18.00 -14.51 14.68
N CYS A 46 -17.37 -15.67 14.83
CA CYS A 46 -16.16 -16.02 14.10
C CYS A 46 -16.24 -17.43 13.54
N VAL A 47 -15.86 -17.59 12.29
CA VAL A 47 -15.67 -18.89 11.61
C VAL A 47 -14.21 -19.03 11.23
N ILE A 48 -13.59 -20.10 11.69
CA ILE A 48 -12.22 -20.47 11.32
C ILE A 48 -12.29 -21.77 10.54
N GLN A 49 -11.69 -21.81 9.36
CA GLN A 49 -11.52 -23.01 8.56
C GLN A 49 -10.01 -23.25 8.40
N GLU A 50 -9.55 -24.45 8.72
CA GLU A 50 -8.14 -24.81 8.72
C GLU A 50 -7.92 -26.13 7.98
N PHE A 51 -6.98 -26.14 7.05
CA PHE A 51 -6.57 -27.34 6.33
C PHE A 51 -5.08 -27.61 6.54
N ASP A 52 -4.76 -28.76 7.13
CA ASP A 52 -3.38 -29.19 7.38
C ASP A 52 -2.91 -30.12 6.24
N GLY A 53 -2.29 -29.54 5.22
CA GLY A 53 -1.67 -30.27 4.13
C GLY A 53 -0.17 -30.54 4.35
N ARG A 54 0.38 -31.44 3.58
CA ARG A 54 1.80 -31.84 3.64
C ARG A 54 2.73 -30.68 3.27
N TYR A 55 2.36 -29.91 2.25
CA TYR A 55 3.20 -28.85 1.66
C TYR A 55 2.80 -27.45 2.10
N ALA A 56 1.57 -27.28 2.51
CA ALA A 56 1.06 -26.01 3.01
C ALA A 56 0.00 -26.20 4.07
N TYR A 57 -0.13 -25.23 4.94
CA TYR A 57 -1.24 -25.12 5.87
C TYR A 57 -2.08 -23.90 5.45
N LEU A 58 -3.35 -24.14 5.13
CA LEU A 58 -4.27 -23.09 4.70
C LEU A 58 -5.22 -22.75 5.83
N TYR A 59 -5.56 -21.49 5.96
CA TYR A 59 -6.54 -21.02 6.95
C TYR A 59 -7.39 -19.88 6.40
N SER A 60 -8.65 -19.89 6.75
CA SER A 60 -9.60 -18.82 6.53
C SER A 60 -10.18 -18.40 7.87
N PHE A 61 -10.17 -17.11 8.12
CA PHE A 61 -10.66 -16.50 9.34
C PHE A 61 -11.68 -15.42 8.99
N GLU A 62 -12.94 -15.67 9.30
CA GLU A 62 -14.02 -14.70 9.11
C GLU A 62 -14.60 -14.32 10.47
N ILE A 63 -14.74 -13.02 10.73
CA ILE A 63 -15.29 -12.50 11.97
C ILE A 63 -16.18 -11.29 11.68
N ILE A 64 -17.27 -11.17 12.44
CA ILE A 64 -18.10 -9.97 12.50
C ILE A 64 -17.99 -9.37 13.89
N LEU A 65 -17.54 -8.11 13.95
CA LEU A 65 -17.32 -7.37 15.19
C LEU A 65 -18.28 -6.18 15.31
N PRO A 66 -18.92 -5.97 16.47
CA PRO A 66 -19.77 -4.78 16.71
C PRO A 66 -18.95 -3.49 16.82
N HIS A 67 -17.70 -3.57 17.23
CA HIS A 67 -16.74 -2.47 17.35
C HIS A 67 -15.32 -2.97 17.08
N SER A 68 -14.38 -2.06 16.80
CA SER A 68 -12.97 -2.44 16.57
C SER A 68 -12.37 -3.07 17.83
N GLN A 69 -11.72 -4.22 17.67
CA GLN A 69 -11.09 -4.96 18.76
C GLN A 69 -9.66 -5.38 18.44
N THR A 70 -8.87 -5.57 19.50
CA THR A 70 -7.49 -6.07 19.38
C THR A 70 -7.41 -7.45 19.99
N PHE A 71 -6.92 -8.40 19.19
CA PHE A 71 -6.69 -9.79 19.56
C PHE A 71 -5.20 -10.08 19.69
N LEU A 72 -4.86 -11.08 20.48
CA LEU A 72 -3.51 -11.61 20.51
C LEU A 72 -3.43 -12.84 19.61
N MET A 73 -2.48 -12.85 18.71
CA MET A 73 -2.11 -13.98 17.87
C MET A 73 -0.75 -14.50 18.32
N GLN A 74 -0.62 -15.78 18.51
CA GLN A 74 0.65 -16.42 18.82
C GLN A 74 1.19 -17.16 17.58
N SER A 75 2.42 -16.86 17.19
CA SER A 75 3.22 -17.72 16.31
C SER A 75 4.11 -18.62 17.16
N LYS A 76 4.10 -19.93 16.91
CA LYS A 76 4.93 -20.91 17.63
C LYS A 76 6.16 -21.39 16.87
N PHE A 77 6.21 -21.12 15.59
CA PHE A 77 7.32 -21.49 14.72
C PHE A 77 7.60 -20.34 13.76
N SER A 78 8.85 -20.24 13.32
CA SER A 78 9.29 -19.17 12.44
C SER A 78 9.05 -19.55 10.97
N ASP A 79 7.86 -19.31 10.45
CA ASP A 79 7.46 -19.68 9.10
C ASP A 79 7.19 -18.48 8.18
N LEU A 80 7.17 -18.78 6.88
CA LEU A 80 6.73 -17.85 5.84
C LEU A 80 5.22 -17.97 5.66
N HIS A 81 4.54 -16.85 5.78
CA HIS A 81 3.11 -16.74 5.57
C HIS A 81 2.80 -15.90 4.36
N LYS A 82 1.75 -16.25 3.65
CA LYS A 82 1.04 -15.34 2.76
C LYS A 82 -0.28 -14.96 3.41
N LEU A 83 -0.52 -13.67 3.52
CA LEU A 83 -1.73 -13.10 4.10
C LEU A 83 -2.51 -12.36 3.02
N TYR A 84 -3.82 -12.56 2.98
CA TYR A 84 -4.77 -11.85 2.12
C TYR A 84 -5.89 -11.28 2.99
N LEU A 85 -6.17 -9.99 2.88
CA LEU A 85 -7.38 -9.38 3.43
C LEU A 85 -8.41 -9.29 2.32
N LEU A 86 -9.28 -10.30 2.24
CA LEU A 86 -10.26 -10.45 1.15
C LEU A 86 -11.47 -9.52 1.33
N ASP A 87 -11.86 -9.26 2.59
CA ASP A 87 -12.99 -8.39 2.90
C ASP A 87 -12.76 -7.70 4.25
N ALA A 88 -12.91 -6.39 4.27
CA ALA A 88 -12.97 -5.56 5.49
C ALA A 88 -13.39 -4.12 5.11
N ILE A 89 -13.92 -3.37 6.08
CA ILE A 89 -14.26 -1.95 5.90
C ILE A 89 -13.02 -1.06 6.03
N LYS A 90 -12.03 -1.48 6.84
CA LYS A 90 -10.80 -0.74 7.15
C LYS A 90 -9.61 -1.68 7.24
N PRO A 91 -8.38 -1.16 7.18
CA PRO A 91 -7.19 -1.99 7.33
C PRO A 91 -7.15 -2.80 8.63
N VAL A 92 -6.56 -3.99 8.54
CA VAL A 92 -6.16 -4.82 9.67
C VAL A 92 -4.73 -4.45 10.04
N HIS A 93 -4.47 -4.25 11.34
CA HIS A 93 -3.16 -3.90 11.85
C HIS A 93 -2.57 -5.06 12.63
N ILE A 94 -1.36 -5.47 12.29
CA ILE A 94 -0.59 -6.51 13.00
C ILE A 94 0.68 -5.86 13.55
N THR A 95 0.88 -5.95 14.87
CA THR A 95 2.06 -5.41 15.54
C THR A 95 2.76 -6.48 16.37
N SER A 96 4.08 -6.51 16.37
CA SER A 96 4.82 -7.35 17.31
C SER A 96 4.69 -6.82 18.74
N GLY A 97 4.69 -7.71 19.75
CA GLY A 97 4.43 -7.36 21.14
C GLY A 97 5.44 -6.42 21.84
N LYS A 98 6.52 -6.01 21.16
CA LYS A 98 7.53 -5.08 21.68
C LYS A 98 7.07 -3.62 21.48
N ARG A 99 7.45 -2.72 22.40
CA ARG A 99 7.00 -1.31 22.48
C ARG A 99 7.29 -0.49 21.18
N TRP A 100 8.26 -0.91 20.37
CA TRP A 100 8.64 -0.34 19.06
C TRP A 100 8.56 -1.40 17.96
N GLY A 101 7.52 -2.23 18.03
CA GLY A 101 7.38 -3.39 17.15
C GLY A 101 7.11 -3.03 15.69
N HIS A 102 7.59 -3.90 14.82
CA HIS A 102 7.24 -3.85 13.41
C HIS A 102 5.73 -3.89 13.23
N HIS A 103 5.21 -3.02 12.37
CA HIS A 103 3.80 -2.81 12.14
C HIS A 103 3.46 -3.10 10.68
N LEU A 104 2.43 -3.91 10.47
CA LEU A 104 1.78 -4.12 9.18
C LEU A 104 0.39 -3.52 9.24
N ALA A 105 0.05 -2.65 8.30
CA ALA A 105 -1.31 -2.21 8.02
C ALA A 105 -1.75 -2.82 6.69
N LEU A 106 -2.56 -3.88 6.73
CA LEU A 106 -3.04 -4.57 5.54
C LEU A 106 -4.42 -4.00 5.16
N ALA A 107 -4.48 -3.36 4.01
CA ALA A 107 -5.72 -2.78 3.47
C ALA A 107 -6.64 -3.86 2.87
N PRO A 108 -7.98 -3.63 2.81
CA PRO A 108 -8.90 -4.50 2.10
C PRO A 108 -8.50 -4.70 0.64
N ASN A 109 -8.64 -5.91 0.13
CA ASN A 109 -8.21 -6.33 -1.21
C ASN A 109 -6.70 -6.22 -1.46
N TYR A 110 -5.90 -6.36 -0.39
CA TYR A 110 -4.45 -6.45 -0.46
C TYR A 110 -3.94 -7.68 0.29
N GLY A 111 -2.74 -8.12 -0.11
CA GLY A 111 -2.02 -9.20 0.55
C GLY A 111 -0.54 -8.89 0.68
N CYS A 112 0.14 -9.60 1.56
CA CYS A 112 1.58 -9.52 1.72
C CYS A 112 2.17 -10.89 2.09
N PHE A 113 3.45 -11.06 1.88
CA PHE A 113 4.21 -12.14 2.50
C PHE A 113 4.76 -11.66 3.83
N ALA A 114 4.80 -12.55 4.80
CA ALA A 114 5.25 -12.25 6.15
C ALA A 114 6.15 -13.37 6.68
N TYR A 115 7.25 -13.00 7.27
CA TYR A 115 8.01 -13.85 8.16
C TYR A 115 7.63 -13.49 9.59
N LEU A 116 7.07 -14.47 10.31
CA LEU A 116 6.60 -14.30 11.68
C LEU A 116 7.41 -15.22 12.59
N PRO A 117 8.47 -14.74 13.27
CA PRO A 117 9.19 -15.50 14.27
C PRO A 117 8.29 -15.87 15.46
N ASP A 118 8.73 -16.83 16.26
CA ASP A 118 8.04 -17.22 17.48
C ASP A 118 7.78 -15.99 18.38
N GLY A 119 6.53 -15.85 18.81
CA GLY A 119 6.14 -14.70 19.63
C GLY A 119 4.66 -14.38 19.59
N CYS A 120 4.31 -13.33 20.33
CA CYS A 120 2.95 -12.80 20.41
C CYS A 120 2.81 -11.54 19.56
N TYR A 121 1.73 -11.47 18.79
CA TYR A 121 1.37 -10.37 17.90
C TYR A 121 0.00 -9.82 18.31
N ARG A 122 -0.14 -8.50 18.27
CA ARG A 122 -1.43 -7.84 18.43
C ARG A 122 -2.04 -7.62 17.06
N VAL A 123 -3.24 -8.17 16.85
CA VAL A 123 -4.01 -8.03 15.62
C VAL A 123 -5.23 -7.19 15.93
N ARG A 124 -5.25 -5.96 15.41
CA ARG A 124 -6.40 -5.04 15.54
C ARG A 124 -7.29 -5.19 14.32
N LEU A 125 -8.51 -5.67 14.57
CA LEU A 125 -9.55 -5.83 13.57
C LEU A 125 -10.54 -4.67 13.62
N PRO A 126 -11.03 -4.18 12.47
CA PRO A 126 -12.04 -3.13 12.42
C PRO A 126 -13.43 -3.63 12.85
N LYS A 127 -14.36 -2.69 13.08
CA LYS A 127 -15.79 -2.98 13.18
C LYS A 127 -16.31 -3.57 11.87
N GLY A 128 -17.30 -4.45 11.94
CA GLY A 128 -17.95 -5.08 10.78
C GLY A 128 -17.31 -6.41 10.43
N LYS A 129 -17.59 -6.87 9.22
CA LYS A 129 -17.04 -8.11 8.68
C LYS A 129 -15.57 -7.94 8.34
N THR A 130 -14.78 -8.95 8.69
CA THR A 130 -13.38 -9.08 8.27
C THR A 130 -13.17 -10.51 7.80
N HIS A 131 -12.59 -10.69 6.60
CA HIS A 131 -12.23 -11.99 6.04
C HIS A 131 -10.74 -12.00 5.70
N LEU A 132 -9.98 -12.75 6.49
CA LEU A 132 -8.56 -13.04 6.26
C LEU A 132 -8.42 -14.45 5.73
N PHE A 133 -7.75 -14.60 4.60
CA PHE A 133 -7.28 -15.88 4.11
C PHE A 133 -5.76 -15.91 4.15
N GLY A 134 -5.18 -17.03 4.49
CA GLY A 134 -3.73 -17.15 4.48
C GLY A 134 -3.27 -18.59 4.37
N TYR A 135 -1.99 -18.72 4.06
CA TYR A 135 -1.31 -19.99 4.12
C TYR A 135 0.15 -19.80 4.54
N TYR A 136 0.73 -20.81 5.11
CA TYR A 136 2.16 -20.88 5.30
C TYR A 136 2.73 -22.12 4.59
N PHE A 137 3.95 -21.99 4.14
CA PHE A 137 4.58 -22.96 3.26
C PHE A 137 6.08 -23.06 3.52
N ASP A 138 6.71 -24.14 3.06
CA ASP A 138 8.16 -24.32 3.16
C ASP A 138 8.89 -23.45 2.12
N ASN A 139 9.89 -22.68 2.57
CA ASN A 139 10.70 -21.82 1.70
C ASN A 139 11.53 -22.61 0.66
N LYS A 140 11.68 -23.92 0.84
CA LYS A 140 12.35 -24.78 -0.15
C LYS A 140 11.70 -24.77 -1.52
N ILE A 141 10.48 -24.23 -1.63
CA ILE A 141 9.83 -23.95 -2.91
C ILE A 141 10.64 -22.94 -3.74
N PHE A 142 11.38 -22.04 -3.07
CA PHE A 142 12.26 -21.07 -3.71
C PHE A 142 13.70 -21.62 -3.73
N ARG A 143 14.13 -22.11 -4.87
CA ARG A 143 15.56 -22.40 -5.11
C ARG A 143 16.30 -21.09 -5.38
N ARG A 144 17.60 -21.02 -4.99
CA ARG A 144 18.42 -19.78 -5.10
C ARG A 144 18.38 -19.13 -6.50
N GLU A 145 18.21 -19.88 -7.56
CA GLU A 145 18.16 -19.35 -8.93
C GLU A 145 16.77 -18.80 -9.31
N ASN A 146 15.69 -19.34 -8.72
CA ASN A 146 14.32 -18.90 -9.00
C ASN A 146 13.95 -17.63 -8.23
N GLU A 147 14.70 -17.24 -7.20
CA GLU A 147 14.42 -16.07 -6.34
C GLU A 147 14.54 -14.75 -7.08
N ARG A 148 15.38 -14.67 -8.13
CA ARG A 148 15.55 -13.44 -8.93
C ARG A 148 14.25 -12.93 -9.55
N LYS A 149 13.27 -13.80 -9.75
CA LYS A 149 11.94 -13.45 -10.29
C LYS A 149 10.96 -13.00 -9.20
N PHE A 150 11.37 -13.05 -7.93
CA PHE A 150 10.52 -12.80 -6.76
C PHE A 150 11.22 -11.82 -5.79
N GLU A 151 11.83 -10.74 -6.30
CA GLU A 151 12.55 -9.76 -5.47
C GLU A 151 11.68 -9.16 -4.37
N PHE A 152 10.39 -8.99 -4.64
CA PHE A 152 9.43 -8.43 -3.69
C PHE A 152 9.24 -9.28 -2.40
N ILE A 153 9.65 -10.55 -2.38
CA ILE A 153 9.61 -11.41 -1.18
C ILE A 153 11.00 -11.74 -0.64
N LYS A 154 12.07 -11.24 -1.25
CA LYS A 154 13.45 -11.55 -0.87
C LYS A 154 13.75 -11.25 0.59
N THR A 155 13.34 -10.07 1.08
CA THR A 155 13.56 -9.65 2.48
C THR A 155 12.93 -10.62 3.48
N VAL A 156 11.79 -11.22 3.13
CA VAL A 156 11.05 -12.17 3.97
C VAL A 156 11.73 -13.54 3.96
N ILE A 157 12.19 -13.99 2.79
CA ILE A 157 12.94 -15.25 2.63
C ILE A 157 14.29 -15.17 3.36
N ASP A 158 15.03 -14.07 3.21
CA ASP A 158 16.32 -13.87 3.87
C ASP A 158 16.15 -13.82 5.39
N ALA A 159 15.10 -13.18 5.89
CA ALA A 159 14.78 -13.15 7.31
C ALA A 159 14.52 -14.55 7.89
N GLN A 160 13.83 -15.40 7.15
CA GLN A 160 13.60 -16.79 7.57
C GLN A 160 14.89 -17.62 7.52
N ARG A 161 15.70 -17.49 6.47
CA ARG A 161 16.98 -18.21 6.34
C ARG A 161 17.95 -17.87 7.46
N THR A 162 18.01 -16.59 7.83
CA THR A 162 18.86 -16.11 8.91
C THR A 162 18.21 -16.25 10.29
N ARG A 163 16.98 -16.78 10.37
CA ARG A 163 16.20 -16.95 11.61
C ARG A 163 16.14 -15.65 12.44
N MET A 164 15.80 -14.55 11.79
CA MET A 164 15.68 -13.27 12.48
C MET A 164 14.66 -13.32 13.62
N ASN A 165 14.95 -12.64 14.74
CA ASN A 165 14.02 -12.55 15.88
C ASN A 165 12.99 -11.43 15.74
N ILE A 166 12.88 -10.82 14.56
CA ILE A 166 11.96 -9.73 14.25
C ILE A 166 11.15 -10.09 13.01
N PRO A 167 9.84 -9.76 12.99
CA PRO A 167 9.01 -10.01 11.82
C PRO A 167 9.46 -9.17 10.64
N LYS A 168 9.29 -9.70 9.44
CA LYS A 168 9.49 -9.01 8.18
C LYS A 168 8.28 -9.17 7.29
N PHE A 169 7.96 -8.12 6.56
CA PHE A 169 6.85 -8.09 5.62
C PHE A 169 7.38 -7.70 4.25
N SER A 170 6.80 -8.30 3.21
CA SER A 170 7.02 -7.88 1.82
C SER A 170 6.25 -6.59 1.53
N GLU A 171 6.42 -6.08 0.32
CA GLU A 171 5.52 -5.08 -0.23
C GLU A 171 4.06 -5.57 -0.17
N ILE A 172 3.14 -4.60 -0.02
CA ILE A 172 1.69 -4.86 -0.01
C ILE A 172 1.21 -4.96 -1.45
N ILE A 173 0.65 -6.10 -1.84
CA ILE A 173 0.30 -6.46 -3.21
C ILE A 173 -1.22 -6.43 -3.36
N PRO A 174 -1.78 -5.73 -4.36
CA PRO A 174 -3.22 -5.76 -4.60
C PRO A 174 -3.70 -7.16 -4.98
N ILE A 175 -4.93 -7.49 -4.56
CA ILE A 175 -5.62 -8.73 -4.90
C ILE A 175 -6.60 -8.42 -6.03
N ASP A 176 -6.41 -9.02 -7.19
CA ASP A 176 -7.33 -8.90 -8.30
C ASP A 176 -8.43 -9.98 -8.25
N SER A 177 -9.42 -9.88 -9.12
CA SER A 177 -10.51 -10.86 -9.23
C SER A 177 -10.01 -12.26 -9.58
N ARG A 178 -8.95 -12.39 -10.39
CA ARG A 178 -8.34 -13.69 -10.74
C ARG A 178 -7.80 -14.39 -9.48
N THR A 179 -7.11 -13.65 -8.62
CA THR A 179 -6.57 -14.18 -7.36
C THR A 179 -7.70 -14.60 -6.43
N THR A 180 -8.75 -13.78 -6.27
CA THR A 180 -9.90 -14.11 -5.41
C THR A 180 -10.63 -15.37 -5.89
N MET A 181 -10.93 -15.45 -7.19
CA MET A 181 -11.58 -16.62 -7.80
C MET A 181 -10.69 -17.87 -7.66
N PHE A 182 -9.37 -17.71 -7.81
CA PHE A 182 -8.46 -18.83 -7.66
C PHE A 182 -8.39 -19.35 -6.21
N ILE A 183 -8.37 -18.47 -5.22
CA ILE A 183 -8.44 -18.84 -3.78
C ILE A 183 -9.72 -19.62 -3.51
N GLN A 184 -10.86 -19.11 -3.99
CA GLN A 184 -12.15 -19.78 -3.81
C GLN A 184 -12.14 -21.17 -4.47
N ASN A 185 -11.73 -21.27 -5.71
CA ASN A 185 -11.63 -22.54 -6.44
C ASN A 185 -10.70 -23.53 -5.74
N LEU A 186 -9.53 -23.07 -5.28
CA LEU A 186 -8.59 -23.91 -4.52
C LEU A 186 -9.26 -24.47 -3.27
N CYS A 187 -9.93 -23.63 -2.47
CA CYS A 187 -10.58 -24.06 -1.23
C CYS A 187 -11.74 -25.03 -1.46
N GLU A 188 -12.55 -24.79 -2.50
CA GLU A 188 -13.72 -25.60 -2.84
C GLU A 188 -13.37 -26.97 -3.45
N ASN A 189 -12.13 -27.18 -3.91
CA ASN A 189 -11.68 -28.40 -4.58
C ASN A 189 -10.57 -29.16 -3.83
N ILE A 190 -10.28 -28.82 -2.59
CA ILE A 190 -9.31 -29.58 -1.79
C ILE A 190 -9.80 -30.99 -1.56
N ASN A 191 -9.09 -32.00 -2.10
CA ASN A 191 -9.36 -33.40 -1.86
C ASN A 191 -8.19 -34.05 -1.10
N GLN A 192 -8.45 -34.44 0.15
CA GLN A 192 -7.43 -35.00 1.05
C GLN A 192 -7.18 -36.50 0.86
N LYS A 193 -8.11 -37.19 0.17
CA LYS A 193 -8.10 -38.65 0.13
C LYS A 193 -7.20 -39.27 -0.94
N GLU A 194 -6.67 -38.46 -1.83
CA GLU A 194 -5.88 -38.93 -2.95
C GLU A 194 -4.48 -38.30 -2.96
N LEU A 195 -3.49 -39.07 -3.43
CA LEU A 195 -2.12 -38.56 -3.64
C LEU A 195 -2.10 -37.32 -4.53
N GLN A 196 -3.03 -37.22 -5.47
CA GLN A 196 -3.24 -36.09 -6.36
C GLN A 196 -3.69 -34.83 -5.59
N GLY A 197 -4.38 -34.96 -4.45
CA GLY A 197 -4.81 -33.84 -3.65
C GLY A 197 -3.66 -33.00 -3.08
N GLU A 198 -2.60 -33.64 -2.62
CA GLU A 198 -1.40 -32.92 -2.15
C GLU A 198 -0.66 -32.22 -3.29
N ALA A 199 -0.60 -32.84 -4.48
CA ALA A 199 -0.03 -32.22 -5.67
C ALA A 199 -0.87 -31.00 -6.11
N PHE A 200 -2.20 -31.09 -6.05
CA PHE A 200 -3.13 -30.00 -6.34
C PHE A 200 -2.89 -28.80 -5.42
N ILE A 201 -2.76 -29.03 -4.10
CA ILE A 201 -2.48 -27.98 -3.13
C ILE A 201 -1.14 -27.31 -3.42
N PHE A 202 -0.09 -28.12 -3.65
CA PHE A 202 1.24 -27.61 -3.99
C PHE A 202 1.21 -26.73 -5.24
N GLN A 203 0.58 -27.19 -6.32
CA GLN A 203 0.40 -26.42 -7.55
C GLN A 203 -0.43 -25.16 -7.30
N GLY A 204 -1.46 -25.24 -6.46
CA GLY A 204 -2.27 -24.11 -6.06
C GLY A 204 -1.46 -23.02 -5.36
N ILE A 205 -0.59 -23.41 -4.42
CA ILE A 205 0.32 -22.48 -3.73
C ILE A 205 1.31 -21.83 -4.71
N VAL A 206 1.92 -22.61 -5.60
CA VAL A 206 2.82 -22.09 -6.65
C VAL A 206 2.06 -21.05 -7.49
N ARG A 207 0.85 -21.37 -7.91
CA ARG A 207 0.04 -20.45 -8.74
C ARG A 207 -0.34 -19.17 -7.98
N LEU A 208 -0.67 -19.24 -6.70
CA LEU A 208 -0.94 -18.05 -5.87
C LEU A 208 0.30 -17.16 -5.72
N ILE A 209 1.50 -17.74 -5.65
CA ILE A 209 2.76 -16.99 -5.61
C ILE A 209 3.01 -16.30 -6.96
N GLU A 210 2.75 -16.99 -8.08
CA GLU A 210 2.86 -16.41 -9.42
C GLU A 210 1.85 -15.28 -9.64
N LEU A 211 0.58 -15.46 -9.24
CA LEU A 211 -0.43 -14.40 -9.30
C LEU A 211 -0.01 -13.18 -8.47
N ALA A 212 0.58 -13.40 -7.29
CA ALA A 212 1.11 -12.30 -6.49
C ALA A 212 2.25 -11.57 -7.21
N ARG A 213 3.14 -12.28 -7.92
CA ARG A 213 4.19 -11.67 -8.74
C ARG A 213 3.59 -10.86 -9.90
N ASP A 214 2.62 -11.42 -10.59
CA ASP A 214 1.99 -10.77 -11.74
C ASP A 214 1.28 -9.48 -11.29
N ASN A 215 0.52 -9.54 -10.20
CA ASN A 215 -0.15 -8.36 -9.60
C ASN A 215 0.87 -7.32 -9.09
N TYR A 216 1.98 -7.76 -8.49
CA TYR A 216 3.08 -6.87 -8.09
C TYR A 216 3.65 -6.13 -9.31
N ASN A 217 4.01 -6.85 -10.36
CA ASN A 217 4.58 -6.27 -11.56
C ASN A 217 3.61 -5.31 -12.25
N GLU A 218 2.33 -5.67 -12.39
CA GLU A 218 1.30 -4.80 -12.96
C GLU A 218 1.14 -3.52 -12.15
N HIS A 219 1.11 -3.62 -10.82
CA HIS A 219 0.94 -2.48 -9.92
C HIS A 219 2.13 -1.52 -9.98
N TYR A 220 3.34 -2.05 -9.81
CA TYR A 220 4.57 -1.22 -9.80
C TYR A 220 4.94 -0.69 -11.18
N SER A 221 4.70 -1.44 -12.25
CA SER A 221 4.88 -0.93 -13.62
C SER A 221 3.94 0.23 -13.91
N ARG A 222 2.69 0.13 -13.45
CA ARG A 222 1.69 1.18 -13.59
C ARG A 222 2.06 2.41 -12.76
N GLU A 223 2.47 2.23 -11.51
CA GLU A 223 2.90 3.32 -10.63
C GLU A 223 4.14 4.03 -11.19
N SER A 224 5.15 3.28 -11.63
CA SER A 224 6.34 3.84 -12.28
C SER A 224 5.98 4.64 -13.53
N TYR A 225 5.04 4.13 -14.34
CA TYR A 225 4.56 4.83 -15.52
C TYR A 225 3.78 6.11 -15.16
N GLU A 226 2.88 6.05 -14.18
CA GLU A 226 2.15 7.23 -13.69
C GLU A 226 3.12 8.28 -13.11
N HIS A 227 4.16 7.84 -12.38
CA HIS A 227 5.21 8.72 -11.87
C HIS A 227 6.00 9.39 -13.00
N SER A 228 6.31 8.68 -14.08
CA SER A 228 7.00 9.25 -15.23
C SER A 228 6.17 10.32 -15.95
N ILE A 229 4.84 10.16 -16.02
CA ILE A 229 3.92 11.19 -16.55
C ILE A 229 3.97 12.45 -15.67
N ALA A 230 3.95 12.28 -14.35
CA ALA A 230 4.00 13.40 -13.41
C ALA A 230 5.33 14.17 -13.49
N ASP A 231 6.46 13.46 -13.60
CA ASP A 231 7.78 14.08 -13.80
C ASP A 231 7.84 14.85 -15.10
N ARG A 232 7.38 14.23 -16.20
CA ARG A 232 7.37 14.88 -17.51
C ARG A 232 6.47 16.12 -17.53
N ALA A 233 5.33 16.07 -16.82
CA ALA A 233 4.46 17.24 -16.67
C ALA A 233 5.17 18.39 -15.97
N ARG A 234 5.93 18.13 -14.91
CA ARG A 234 6.74 19.18 -14.24
C ARG A 234 7.81 19.76 -15.15
N GLN A 235 8.56 18.90 -15.83
CA GLN A 235 9.58 19.37 -16.76
C GLN A 235 9.01 20.30 -17.84
N LEU A 236 7.86 19.93 -18.42
CA LEU A 236 7.19 20.79 -19.40
C LEU A 236 6.71 22.10 -18.79
N VAL A 237 6.24 22.11 -17.54
CA VAL A 237 5.89 23.37 -16.85
C VAL A 237 7.12 24.24 -16.63
N GLU A 238 8.26 23.68 -16.23
CA GLU A 238 9.53 24.39 -16.07
C GLU A 238 9.95 25.02 -17.39
N ASP A 239 10.02 24.25 -18.48
CA ASP A 239 10.39 24.70 -19.81
C ASP A 239 9.46 25.81 -20.29
N HIS A 240 8.14 25.69 -20.09
CA HIS A 240 7.18 26.70 -20.50
C HIS A 240 7.21 27.97 -19.63
N VAL A 241 7.48 27.84 -18.33
CA VAL A 241 7.67 29.00 -17.44
C VAL A 241 8.93 29.77 -17.85
N ASP A 242 9.99 29.05 -18.18
CA ASP A 242 11.24 29.70 -18.63
C ASP A 242 11.06 30.42 -19.97
N GLN A 243 10.32 29.84 -20.90
CA GLN A 243 10.14 30.41 -22.23
C GLN A 243 9.04 31.50 -22.30
N TYR A 244 7.87 31.23 -21.69
CA TYR A 244 6.66 32.05 -21.85
C TYR A 244 6.18 32.71 -20.55
N GLY A 245 6.79 32.38 -19.42
CA GLY A 245 6.35 32.89 -18.13
C GLY A 245 4.92 32.45 -17.79
N ASN A 246 4.09 33.42 -17.37
CA ASN A 246 2.69 33.18 -17.06
C ASN A 246 1.78 32.98 -18.28
N ALA A 247 2.22 33.41 -19.46
CA ALA A 247 1.39 33.48 -20.67
C ALA A 247 1.01 32.11 -21.26
N PHE A 248 1.70 31.00 -20.91
CA PHE A 248 1.36 29.69 -21.47
C PHE A 248 0.08 29.09 -20.92
N SER A 249 -0.60 28.36 -21.79
CA SER A 249 -1.79 27.54 -21.41
C SER A 249 -1.38 26.13 -21.03
N PHE A 250 -2.00 25.56 -19.99
CA PHE A 250 -1.82 24.14 -19.65
C PHE A 250 -2.30 23.18 -20.74
N ASN A 251 -3.18 23.64 -21.66
CA ASN A 251 -3.67 22.78 -22.75
C ASN A 251 -2.50 22.30 -23.62
N SER A 252 -1.51 23.17 -23.90
CA SER A 252 -0.32 22.75 -24.66
C SER A 252 0.45 21.62 -23.98
N ILE A 253 0.53 21.63 -22.66
CA ILE A 253 1.18 20.56 -21.89
C ILE A 253 0.38 19.24 -22.00
N TYR A 254 -0.96 19.29 -21.90
CA TYR A 254 -1.80 18.08 -22.02
C TYR A 254 -1.74 17.50 -23.43
N GLU A 255 -1.67 18.33 -24.46
CA GLU A 255 -1.49 17.93 -25.86
C GLU A 255 -0.13 17.26 -26.09
N ILE A 256 0.94 17.84 -25.59
CA ILE A 256 2.30 17.27 -25.70
C ILE A 256 2.38 15.92 -24.96
N LEU A 257 1.75 15.81 -23.79
CA LEU A 257 1.72 14.58 -23.01
C LEU A 257 0.81 13.51 -23.60
N GLY A 258 -0.18 13.89 -24.42
CA GLY A 258 -1.20 12.98 -24.96
C GLY A 258 -2.19 12.47 -23.92
N TYR A 259 -2.36 13.16 -22.78
CA TYR A 259 -3.24 12.76 -21.70
C TYR A 259 -4.30 13.82 -21.37
N LYS A 260 -5.47 13.35 -20.91
CA LYS A 260 -6.51 14.27 -20.43
C LYS A 260 -6.03 15.02 -19.17
N LYS A 261 -6.47 16.26 -19.04
CA LYS A 261 -6.23 17.14 -17.89
C LYS A 261 -6.41 16.40 -16.54
N THR A 262 -7.53 15.67 -16.39
CA THR A 262 -7.85 14.95 -15.17
C THR A 262 -6.80 13.89 -14.80
N THR A 263 -6.28 13.18 -15.79
CA THR A 263 -5.21 12.17 -15.60
C THR A 263 -3.92 12.83 -15.11
N VAL A 264 -3.46 13.88 -15.81
CA VAL A 264 -2.22 14.59 -15.47
C VAL A 264 -2.31 15.18 -14.05
N HIS A 265 -3.43 15.82 -13.72
CA HIS A 265 -3.62 16.39 -12.37
C HIS A 265 -3.64 15.30 -11.29
N ARG A 266 -4.34 14.17 -11.52
CA ARG A 266 -4.40 13.07 -10.57
C ARG A 266 -3.02 12.47 -10.29
N VAL A 267 -2.26 12.12 -11.34
CA VAL A 267 -0.94 11.50 -11.16
C VAL A 267 0.07 12.46 -10.52
N HIS A 268 -0.01 13.75 -10.87
CA HIS A 268 0.81 14.77 -10.24
C HIS A 268 0.48 14.95 -8.76
N GLN A 269 -0.83 15.02 -8.41
CA GLN A 269 -1.28 15.12 -7.03
C GLN A 269 -0.86 13.91 -6.20
N CYS A 270 -0.98 12.68 -6.76
CA CYS A 270 -0.56 11.45 -6.08
C CYS A 270 0.94 11.45 -5.78
N LYS A 271 1.77 11.85 -6.73
CA LYS A 271 3.24 11.83 -6.56
C LYS A 271 3.77 12.97 -5.69
N PHE A 272 3.27 14.20 -5.92
CA PHE A 272 3.87 15.41 -5.36
C PHE A 272 3.01 16.09 -4.29
N HIS A 273 1.84 15.54 -3.97
CA HIS A 273 0.91 16.05 -2.95
C HIS A 273 0.50 17.51 -3.12
N GLY A 274 0.60 18.05 -4.36
CA GLY A 274 0.28 19.43 -4.69
C GLY A 274 -0.28 19.58 -6.11
N SER A 275 -0.90 20.74 -6.42
CA SER A 275 -1.43 21.00 -7.75
C SER A 275 -0.32 21.43 -8.73
N LEU A 276 -0.47 21.06 -10.01
CA LEU A 276 0.44 21.50 -11.07
C LEU A 276 0.38 23.04 -11.29
N LEU A 277 -0.78 23.65 -10.98
CA LEU A 277 -0.95 25.10 -11.03
C LEU A 277 -0.17 25.81 -9.91
N ASP A 278 -0.16 25.24 -8.71
CA ASP A 278 0.64 25.82 -7.61
C ASP A 278 2.12 25.67 -7.88
N TYR A 279 2.53 24.58 -8.50
CA TYR A 279 3.91 24.40 -8.94
C TYR A 279 4.33 25.47 -9.98
N LYS A 280 3.48 25.75 -11.00
CA LYS A 280 3.70 26.86 -11.94
C LYS A 280 3.89 28.19 -11.22
N LYS A 281 3.02 28.50 -10.25
CA LYS A 281 3.08 29.75 -9.48
C LYS A 281 4.36 29.87 -8.66
N GLU A 282 4.83 28.75 -8.10
CA GLU A 282 6.10 28.72 -7.36
C GLU A 282 7.29 29.02 -8.26
N LEU A 283 7.36 28.37 -9.43
CA LEU A 283 8.41 28.63 -10.42
C LEU A 283 8.41 30.09 -10.90
N LEU A 284 7.23 30.66 -11.14
CA LEU A 284 7.09 32.06 -11.53
C LEU A 284 7.59 33.00 -10.44
N LEU A 285 7.31 32.71 -9.17
CA LEU A 285 7.82 33.51 -8.05
C LEU A 285 9.35 33.43 -7.96
N GLN A 286 9.92 32.26 -8.10
CA GLN A 286 11.37 32.04 -8.09
C GLN A 286 12.05 32.77 -9.25
N LYS A 287 11.47 32.73 -10.48
CA LYS A 287 11.94 33.46 -11.64
C LYS A 287 11.90 34.99 -11.40
N ALA A 288 10.79 35.47 -10.82
CA ALA A 288 10.63 36.90 -10.49
C ALA A 288 11.69 37.37 -9.48
N MET A 289 11.88 36.60 -8.40
CA MET A 289 12.89 36.92 -7.38
C MET A 289 14.31 36.97 -7.98
N LYS A 290 14.69 35.98 -8.80
CA LYS A 290 15.98 35.94 -9.47
C LYS A 290 16.21 37.17 -10.40
N LEU A 291 15.17 37.63 -11.12
CA LEU A 291 15.26 38.80 -11.98
C LEU A 291 15.43 40.07 -11.13
N LEU A 292 14.69 40.22 -10.05
CA LEU A 292 14.81 41.35 -9.14
C LEU A 292 16.17 41.38 -8.42
N GLU A 293 16.74 40.26 -8.05
CA GLU A 293 18.08 40.10 -7.47
C GLU A 293 19.20 40.55 -8.48
N ARG A 294 18.95 40.35 -9.76
CA ARG A 294 19.86 40.83 -10.85
C ARG A 294 19.73 42.32 -11.15
N GLY A 295 18.86 43.03 -10.43
CA GLY A 295 18.66 44.46 -10.60
C GLY A 295 17.65 44.85 -11.70
N GLU A 296 16.88 43.88 -12.22
CA GLU A 296 15.83 44.20 -13.18
C GLU A 296 14.74 45.07 -12.55
N SER A 297 14.23 46.03 -13.34
CA SER A 297 13.11 46.86 -12.90
C SER A 297 11.85 46.02 -12.70
N ILE A 298 11.00 46.37 -11.74
CA ILE A 298 9.73 45.67 -11.46
C ILE A 298 8.87 45.57 -12.72
N LYS A 299 8.88 46.61 -13.58
CA LYS A 299 8.14 46.62 -14.83
C LYS A 299 8.70 45.58 -15.83
N ASN A 300 10.02 45.57 -16.01
CA ASN A 300 10.66 44.58 -16.89
C ASN A 300 10.48 43.15 -16.36
N CYS A 301 10.62 42.97 -15.04
CA CYS A 301 10.39 41.68 -14.40
C CYS A 301 8.96 41.14 -14.63
N ALA A 302 7.94 42.04 -14.58
CA ALA A 302 6.56 41.65 -14.86
C ALA A 302 6.40 41.09 -16.29
N TYR A 303 6.94 41.79 -17.30
CA TYR A 303 6.85 41.33 -18.68
C TYR A 303 7.70 40.09 -18.95
N SER A 304 8.88 39.98 -18.36
CA SER A 304 9.74 38.79 -18.46
C SER A 304 9.13 37.57 -17.78
N CYS A 305 8.27 37.79 -16.78
CA CYS A 305 7.46 36.74 -16.17
C CYS A 305 6.15 36.45 -16.93
N GLY A 306 5.91 37.05 -18.09
CA GLY A 306 4.75 36.79 -18.94
C GLY A 306 3.43 37.42 -18.43
N TYR A 307 3.50 38.54 -17.69
CA TYR A 307 2.32 39.28 -17.28
C TYR A 307 2.07 40.45 -18.23
N ASN A 308 0.80 40.66 -18.59
CA ASN A 308 0.40 41.71 -19.50
C ASN A 308 0.42 43.12 -18.84
N SER A 309 0.46 43.19 -17.51
CA SER A 309 0.57 44.45 -16.78
C SER A 309 1.34 44.28 -15.45
N PRO A 310 2.07 45.32 -15.02
CA PRO A 310 2.76 45.36 -13.76
C PRO A 310 1.82 45.18 -12.56
N GLU A 311 0.56 45.62 -12.64
CA GLU A 311 -0.42 45.51 -11.55
C GLU A 311 -0.80 44.06 -11.32
N ASN A 312 -1.00 43.27 -12.38
CA ASN A 312 -1.29 41.85 -12.28
C ASN A 312 -0.11 41.05 -11.67
N PHE A 313 1.10 41.40 -12.10
CA PHE A 313 2.31 40.85 -11.51
C PHE A 313 2.44 41.22 -10.02
N HIS A 314 2.18 42.47 -9.67
CA HIS A 314 2.26 42.93 -8.29
C HIS A 314 1.29 42.18 -7.39
N ARG A 315 0.03 41.95 -7.81
CA ARG A 315 -0.96 41.15 -7.09
C ARG A 315 -0.51 39.70 -6.94
N PHE A 316 0.00 39.10 -7.98
CA PHE A 316 0.53 37.73 -7.94
C PHE A 316 1.70 37.63 -6.95
N PHE A 317 2.70 38.47 -7.09
CA PHE A 317 3.90 38.45 -6.24
C PHE A 317 3.54 38.65 -4.76
N LYS A 318 2.74 39.69 -4.45
CA LYS A 318 2.29 39.93 -3.07
C LYS A 318 1.47 38.76 -2.51
N GLY A 319 0.60 38.17 -3.31
CA GLY A 319 -0.23 37.04 -2.90
C GLY A 319 0.58 35.76 -2.60
N ARG A 320 1.75 35.61 -3.24
CA ARG A 320 2.62 34.42 -3.04
C ARG A 320 3.76 34.66 -2.06
N ALA A 321 4.41 35.83 -2.10
CA ALA A 321 5.55 36.15 -1.24
C ALA A 321 5.10 36.75 0.12
N GLY A 322 3.86 37.20 0.24
CA GLY A 322 3.36 37.91 1.44
C GLY A 322 3.70 39.41 1.47
N PHE A 323 4.58 39.90 0.62
CA PHE A 323 5.00 41.30 0.53
C PHE A 323 5.13 41.74 -0.95
N SER A 324 5.15 43.05 -1.18
CA SER A 324 5.21 43.58 -2.54
C SER A 324 6.60 43.45 -3.17
N PRO A 325 6.72 43.44 -4.53
CA PRO A 325 8.01 43.47 -5.22
C PRO A 325 8.90 44.65 -4.79
N SER A 326 8.29 45.83 -4.52
CA SER A 326 9.03 47.01 -4.07
C SER A 326 9.65 46.83 -2.68
N VAL A 327 8.92 46.19 -1.76
CA VAL A 327 9.46 45.83 -0.44
C VAL A 327 10.59 44.81 -0.57
N TYR A 328 10.44 43.83 -1.47
CA TYR A 328 11.49 42.85 -1.72
C TYR A 328 12.79 43.50 -2.19
N VAL A 329 12.71 44.40 -3.19
CA VAL A 329 13.88 45.14 -3.73
C VAL A 329 14.53 46.00 -2.65
N LYS A 330 13.74 46.71 -1.83
CA LYS A 330 14.26 47.50 -0.72
C LYS A 330 15.04 46.64 0.30
N ASN A 331 14.50 45.53 0.66
CA ASN A 331 15.15 44.58 1.59
C ASN A 331 16.45 43.98 1.01
N LEU A 332 16.53 43.80 -0.32
CA LEU A 332 17.77 43.38 -0.99
C LEU A 332 18.86 44.48 -0.94
N GLN A 333 18.49 45.72 -1.16
CA GLN A 333 19.43 46.87 -1.07
C GLN A 333 19.99 47.03 0.35
N GLU A 334 19.13 47.01 1.36
CA GLU A 334 19.55 47.06 2.77
C GLU A 334 20.49 45.92 3.18
N ARG A 335 20.33 44.73 2.60
CA ARG A 335 21.25 43.60 2.85
C ARG A 335 22.59 43.75 2.13
N ASN A 336 22.61 44.41 0.99
CA ASN A 336 23.85 44.66 0.22
C ASN A 336 24.67 45.81 0.84
N ASP A 337 24.01 46.80 1.45
CA ASP A 337 24.64 47.92 2.14
C ASP A 337 25.27 47.55 3.49
N GLN A 338 24.88 46.37 4.03
CA GLN A 338 25.40 45.82 5.29
C GLN A 338 26.57 44.82 5.10
N ARG A 339 26.96 44.55 3.86
CA ARG A 339 28.10 43.70 3.50
C ARG A 339 29.28 44.52 3.02
#